data_a28c6666f65b6a957950b158889e6cca
#
_entry.id   a28c6666f65b6a957950b158889e6cca
#
_cell.length_a   1.000
_cell.length_b   1.000
_cell.length_c   1.000
_cell.angle_alpha   90.00
_cell.angle_beta   90.00
_cell.angle_gamma   90.00
#
_symmetry.space_group_name_H-M   'P 1'
#
loop_
_entity.id
_entity.type
_entity.pdbx_description
1 polymer ?
#
loop_
_entity_poly.entity_id
_entity_poly.type
_entity_poly.pdbx_seq_one_letter_code
_entity_poly.pdbx_strand_id
1 'polypeptide(L)' 'MPGGSISGIDYETFHPAPKTSTNHSGNYAVDKNRVYFENKVVTNADPGSFKEVDWNIGQDKFRVYKGER' A
#
# COMPACT_ATOMS: atom_id res chain seq x y z
N MET A 1 -0.51 13.89 20.38
CA MET A 1 -0.19 13.47 19.02
C MET A 1 0.75 12.28 19.04
N PRO A 2 0.30 11.18 18.59
CA PRO A 2 1.18 10.00 18.60
C PRO A 2 2.31 10.17 17.61
N GLY A 3 3.50 9.90 18.06
CA GLY A 3 4.66 9.88 17.18
C GLY A 3 4.60 8.69 16.24
N GLY A 4 5.22 8.81 15.09
CA GLY A 4 5.32 7.72 14.15
C GLY A 4 4.11 7.51 13.26
N SER A 5 3.06 8.30 13.42
CA SER A 5 1.90 8.19 12.56
C SER A 5 2.14 8.92 11.25
N ILE A 6 1.64 8.34 10.17
CA ILE A 6 1.67 9.00 8.88
C ILE A 6 0.51 9.99 8.83
N SER A 7 0.82 11.24 8.49
CA SER A 7 -0.22 12.26 8.37
C SER A 7 -1.06 12.03 7.13
N GLY A 8 -2.35 12.32 7.23
CA GLY A 8 -3.24 12.31 6.09
C GLY A 8 -3.82 10.96 5.72
N ILE A 9 -3.64 9.96 6.57
CA ILE A 9 -4.28 8.67 6.34
C ILE A 9 -5.79 8.82 6.52
N ASP A 10 -6.54 8.31 5.56
CA ASP A 10 -7.99 8.23 5.69
C ASP A 10 -8.35 6.90 6.31
N TYR A 11 -8.53 6.91 7.63
CA TYR A 11 -8.75 5.66 8.35
C TYR A 11 -10.06 4.98 8.02
N GLU A 12 -11.02 5.70 7.47
CA GLU A 12 -12.29 5.10 7.06
C GLU A 12 -12.11 4.16 5.88
N THR A 13 -11.16 4.44 5.01
CA THR A 13 -10.91 3.61 3.82
C THR A 13 -9.61 2.83 3.90
N PHE A 14 -8.83 3.03 4.97
CA PHE A 14 -7.54 2.35 5.12
C PHE A 14 -7.76 0.85 5.34
N HIS A 15 -7.14 0.04 4.50
CA HIS A 15 -7.27 -1.41 4.58
C HIS A 15 -6.09 -2.06 3.89
N PRO A 16 -5.82 -3.34 4.16
CA PRO A 16 -4.76 -4.04 3.45
C PRO A 16 -5.00 -4.05 1.95
N ALA A 17 -3.93 -3.89 1.18
CA ALA A 17 -4.02 -3.93 -0.27
C ALA A 17 -4.47 -5.32 -0.72
N PRO A 18 -5.27 -5.41 -1.80
CA PRO A 18 -5.61 -6.72 -2.36
C PRO A 18 -4.34 -7.48 -2.77
N LYS A 19 -4.38 -8.79 -2.61
CA LYS A 19 -3.27 -9.65 -2.99
C LYS A 19 -3.71 -10.59 -4.12
N THR A 20 -2.79 -10.84 -5.06
CA THR A 20 -3.06 -11.79 -6.12
C THR A 20 -2.71 -13.21 -5.70
N SER A 21 -2.02 -13.38 -4.59
CA SER A 21 -1.63 -14.67 -4.05
C SER A 21 -1.81 -14.66 -2.55
N THR A 22 -2.18 -15.81 -1.99
CA THR A 22 -2.29 -15.96 -0.54
C THR A 22 -1.08 -16.62 0.07
N ASN A 23 -0.01 -16.79 -0.70
CA ASN A 23 1.17 -17.49 -0.24
C ASN A 23 2.10 -16.63 0.61
N HIS A 24 1.77 -15.36 0.80
CA HIS A 24 2.63 -14.45 1.55
C HIS A 24 1.77 -13.52 2.40
N SER A 25 2.38 -12.94 3.42
CA SER A 25 1.74 -11.91 4.23
C SER A 25 1.78 -10.58 3.50
N GLY A 26 0.70 -9.83 3.60
CA GLY A 26 0.64 -8.52 2.96
C GLY A 26 1.33 -7.48 3.82
N ASN A 27 2.16 -6.66 3.19
CA ASN A 27 2.81 -5.53 3.82
C ASN A 27 2.35 -4.20 3.28
N TYR A 28 1.49 -4.22 2.26
CA TYR A 28 0.93 -3.01 1.68
C TYR A 28 -0.46 -2.76 2.21
N ALA A 29 -0.80 -1.48 2.30
CA ALA A 29 -2.15 -1.05 2.62
C ALA A 29 -2.49 0.13 1.75
N VAL A 30 -3.78 0.39 1.61
CA VAL A 30 -4.25 1.50 0.79
C VAL A 30 -5.37 2.22 1.51
N ASP A 31 -5.51 3.51 1.22
CA ASP A 31 -6.74 4.23 1.51
C ASP A 31 -7.24 4.84 0.20
N LYS A 32 -8.22 5.73 0.27
CA LYS A 32 -8.76 6.28 -0.97
C LYS A 32 -7.78 7.19 -1.70
N ASN A 33 -6.71 7.62 -1.03
CA ASN A 33 -5.80 8.61 -1.58
C ASN A 33 -4.41 8.08 -1.88
N ARG A 34 -3.94 7.07 -1.14
CA ARG A 34 -2.54 6.66 -1.18
C ARG A 34 -2.37 5.17 -0.96
N VAL A 35 -1.16 4.72 -1.29
CA VAL A 35 -0.70 3.37 -0.99
C VAL A 35 0.38 3.48 0.07
N TYR A 36 0.39 2.53 0.99
CA TYR A 36 1.36 2.51 2.10
C TYR A 36 2.08 1.17 2.11
N PHE A 37 3.37 1.22 2.43
CA PHE A 37 4.17 0.03 2.69
C PHE A 37 4.70 0.13 4.11
N GLU A 38 4.19 -0.74 4.98
CA GLU A 38 4.48 -0.66 6.41
C GLU A 38 4.10 0.74 6.92
N ASN A 39 5.06 1.52 7.37
CA ASN A 39 4.80 2.85 7.90
C ASN A 39 5.17 3.97 6.93
N LYS A 40 5.29 3.66 5.63
CA LYS A 40 5.77 4.64 4.66
C LYS A 40 4.79 4.77 3.51
N VAL A 41 4.72 5.97 2.96
CA VAL A 41 3.89 6.24 1.78
C VAL A 41 4.65 5.78 0.54
N VAL A 42 3.97 5.02 -0.32
CA VAL A 42 4.51 4.65 -1.62
C VAL A 42 4.12 5.75 -2.59
N THR A 43 5.05 6.64 -2.86
CA THR A 43 4.82 7.82 -3.67
C THR A 43 4.46 7.43 -5.09
N ASN A 44 3.47 8.10 -5.66
CA ASN A 44 3.04 7.92 -7.06
C ASN A 44 2.29 6.61 -7.33
N ALA A 45 2.03 5.79 -6.32
CA ALA A 45 1.22 4.61 -6.53
C ALA A 45 -0.26 4.98 -6.55
N ASP A 46 -1.02 4.29 -7.39
CA ASP A 46 -2.45 4.53 -7.54
C ASP A 46 -3.23 3.57 -6.65
N PRO A 47 -3.85 4.06 -5.57
CA PRO A 47 -4.55 3.15 -4.65
C PRO A 47 -5.74 2.46 -5.28
N GLY A 48 -6.33 3.05 -6.31
CA GLY A 48 -7.51 2.46 -6.94
C GLY A 48 -7.24 1.19 -7.71
N SER A 49 -6.01 0.99 -8.17
CA SER A 49 -5.64 -0.19 -8.94
C SER A 49 -4.53 -1.01 -8.29
N PHE A 50 -4.04 -0.56 -7.13
CA PHE A 50 -2.89 -1.20 -6.49
C PHE A 50 -3.26 -2.57 -5.93
N LYS A 51 -2.35 -3.52 -6.12
CA LYS A 51 -2.47 -4.85 -5.53
C LYS A 51 -1.09 -5.38 -5.22
N GLU A 52 -0.99 -6.25 -4.24
CA GLU A 52 0.26 -6.89 -3.89
C GLU A 52 0.36 -8.20 -4.68
N VAL A 53 1.41 -8.32 -5.50
CA VAL A 53 1.54 -9.46 -6.41
C VAL A 53 2.51 -10.50 -5.90
N ASP A 54 3.39 -10.14 -4.98
CA ASP A 54 4.35 -11.07 -4.38
C ASP A 54 4.84 -10.45 -3.08
N TRP A 55 5.72 -11.14 -2.39
CA TRP A 55 6.31 -10.66 -1.15
C TRP A 55 6.97 -9.31 -1.37
N ASN A 56 6.47 -8.29 -0.68
CA ASN A 56 6.97 -6.92 -0.77
C ASN A 56 6.98 -6.34 -2.19
N ILE A 57 6.16 -6.90 -3.10
CA ILE A 57 6.07 -6.40 -4.47
C ILE A 57 4.62 -6.07 -4.75
N GLY A 58 4.38 -4.82 -5.16
CA GLY A 58 3.06 -4.36 -5.52
C GLY A 58 3.02 -3.85 -6.94
N GLN A 59 1.83 -3.71 -7.47
CA GLN A 59 1.63 -3.25 -8.83
C GLN A 59 0.35 -2.44 -8.92
N ASP A 60 0.41 -1.33 -9.65
CA ASP A 60 -0.80 -0.62 -10.04
C ASP A 60 -0.90 -0.62 -11.55
N LYS A 61 -1.82 0.17 -12.09
CA LYS A 61 -2.02 0.21 -13.55
C LYS A 61 -0.88 0.89 -14.29
N PHE A 62 0.06 1.51 -13.57
CA PHE A 62 1.15 2.24 -14.20
C PHE A 62 2.49 1.53 -14.09
N ARG A 63 2.77 0.84 -12.98
CA ARG A 63 4.11 0.30 -12.76
C ARG A 63 4.12 -0.72 -11.63
N VAL A 64 5.28 -1.35 -11.45
CA VAL A 64 5.52 -2.30 -10.37
C VAL A 64 6.39 -1.61 -9.33
N TYR A 65 6.11 -1.89 -8.07
CA TYR A 65 6.79 -1.30 -6.92
C TYR A 65 7.45 -2.39 -6.09
N LYS A 66 8.59 -2.08 -5.52
CA LYS A 66 9.30 -2.96 -4.60
C LYS A 66 9.42 -2.25 -3.26
N GLY A 67 8.71 -2.76 -2.25
CA GLY A 67 8.65 -2.08 -0.98
C GLY A 67 8.05 -0.70 -1.15
N GLU A 68 8.75 0.31 -0.68
CA GLU A 68 8.28 1.69 -0.75
C GLU A 68 8.67 2.40 -2.05
N ARG A 69 9.35 1.73 -2.93
CA ARG A 69 9.91 2.35 -4.13
C ARG A 69 9.05 2.18 -5.36
#